data_58a1fa11e44cf3476f98fa552e231964
#
_entry.id   58a1fa11e44cf3476f98fa552e231964
#
_cell.length_a   1.000
_cell.length_b   1.000
_cell.length_c   1.000
_cell.angle_alpha   90.00
_cell.angle_beta   90.00
_cell.angle_gamma   90.00
#
_symmetry.space_group_name_H-M   'P 1'
#
loop_
_entity.id
_entity.type
_entity.pdbx_description
1 polymer ?
#
loop_
_entity_poly.entity_id
_entity_poly.type
_entity_poly.pdbx_seq_one_letter_code
_entity_poly.pdbx_strand_id
1 'polypeptide(L)'
;MVSGLSVGFGARVLLRDVSFRVTRGQIFVIMGGSGSGKSTLLRALLGLHPPMAGEIRYGGEALDRAPPGRRDGILRRFGVLYQSGALFSSMTLAENVAVPLEMHTRLSAGEIAAVARLKLALVGLRGSENLLPAELSGGMQKRAGIARAMALDPEILFLDEPSAGLDPMTGRRLDELILALRNSLGTTVVLVTHELDSIFRLADDGIFLDGERERVIGAGSPRELLAHSREQKVLDFLTRGGDRASTEETRA
;
A
#
# COMPACT_ATOMS: atom_id res chain seq x y z
N MET A 1 2.92 -2.07 -14.08
CA MET A 1 3.73 -1.07 -14.82
C MET A 1 2.92 0.19 -15.02
N VAL A 2 3.51 1.33 -14.76
CA VAL A 2 2.95 2.67 -14.97
C VAL A 2 3.85 3.36 -15.98
N SER A 3 3.25 4.01 -16.98
CA SER A 3 4.00 4.63 -18.09
C SER A 3 3.40 6.00 -18.43
N GLY A 4 4.20 7.06 -18.29
CA GLY A 4 3.85 8.43 -18.66
C GLY A 4 2.60 8.97 -17.96
N LEU A 5 2.31 8.46 -16.74
CA LEU A 5 1.06 8.74 -16.04
C LEU A 5 1.03 10.19 -15.55
N SER A 6 -0.04 10.90 -15.88
CA SER A 6 -0.35 12.19 -15.31
C SER A 6 -1.68 12.14 -14.58
N VAL A 7 -1.73 12.65 -13.36
CA VAL A 7 -2.92 12.65 -12.51
C VAL A 7 -3.17 14.04 -11.91
N GLY A 8 -4.44 14.37 -11.70
CA GLY A 8 -4.85 15.65 -11.16
C GLY A 8 -6.36 15.79 -11.08
N PHE A 9 -6.88 16.97 -10.82
CA PHE A 9 -8.31 17.25 -10.69
C PHE A 9 -8.70 18.44 -11.59
N GLY A 10 -9.68 18.22 -12.48
CA GLY A 10 -10.09 19.22 -13.47
C GLY A 10 -8.91 19.62 -14.35
N ALA A 11 -8.57 20.90 -14.41
CA ALA A 11 -7.41 21.42 -15.14
C ALA A 11 -6.09 21.37 -14.35
N ARG A 12 -6.14 21.09 -13.03
CA ARG A 12 -4.96 21.08 -12.17
C ARG A 12 -4.28 19.73 -12.22
N VAL A 13 -3.07 19.68 -12.75
CA VAL A 13 -2.21 18.50 -12.69
C VAL A 13 -1.49 18.49 -11.34
N LEU A 14 -1.41 17.34 -10.71
CA LEU A 14 -0.66 17.12 -9.46
C LEU A 14 0.61 16.33 -9.68
N LEU A 15 0.61 15.42 -10.64
CA LEU A 15 1.77 14.63 -11.03
C LEU A 15 1.80 14.51 -12.55
N ARG A 16 2.99 14.64 -13.14
CA ARG A 16 3.25 14.58 -14.59
C ARG A 16 4.25 13.48 -14.89
N ASP A 17 4.00 12.76 -15.97
CA ASP A 17 4.94 11.81 -16.59
C ASP A 17 5.55 10.80 -15.58
N VAL A 18 4.70 10.27 -14.69
CA VAL A 18 5.12 9.28 -13.71
C VAL A 18 5.26 7.92 -14.38
N SER A 19 6.47 7.34 -14.30
CA SER A 19 6.75 6.03 -14.87
C SER A 19 7.52 5.18 -13.86
N PHE A 20 7.03 3.95 -13.61
CA PHE A 20 7.70 2.97 -12.76
C PHE A 20 7.17 1.55 -13.01
N ARG A 21 7.94 0.58 -12.52
CA ARG A 21 7.56 -0.84 -12.61
C ARG A 21 7.61 -1.44 -11.21
N VAL A 22 6.59 -2.24 -10.88
CA VAL A 22 6.58 -3.08 -9.67
C VAL A 22 6.73 -4.54 -10.11
N THR A 23 7.68 -5.25 -9.52
CA THR A 23 7.94 -6.67 -9.80
C THR A 23 7.09 -7.53 -8.86
N ARG A 24 6.69 -8.71 -9.32
CA ARG A 24 5.90 -9.64 -8.51
C ARG A 24 6.68 -10.06 -7.25
N GLY A 25 6.00 -10.09 -6.11
CA GLY A 25 6.58 -10.44 -4.81
C GLY A 25 7.46 -9.35 -4.17
N GLN A 26 7.53 -8.17 -4.79
CA GLN A 26 8.28 -7.01 -4.30
C GLN A 26 7.41 -6.18 -3.34
N ILE A 27 8.05 -5.53 -2.38
CA ILE A 27 7.46 -4.42 -1.63
C ILE A 27 7.98 -3.12 -2.25
N PHE A 28 7.10 -2.44 -2.97
CA PHE A 28 7.38 -1.17 -3.65
C PHE A 28 6.81 0.00 -2.85
N VAL A 29 7.63 0.99 -2.52
CA VAL A 29 7.20 2.14 -1.73
C VAL A 29 7.01 3.39 -2.57
N ILE A 30 5.91 4.11 -2.34
CA ILE A 30 5.64 5.45 -2.87
C ILE A 30 5.89 6.44 -1.74
N MET A 31 6.99 7.19 -1.83
CA MET A 31 7.48 8.14 -0.83
C MET A 31 7.22 9.58 -1.25
N GLY A 32 7.30 10.49 -0.30
CA GLY A 32 7.24 11.94 -0.54
C GLY A 32 6.58 12.68 0.61
N GLY A 33 6.76 13.98 0.64
CA GLY A 33 6.18 14.87 1.65
C GLY A 33 4.65 14.91 1.63
N SER A 34 4.06 15.62 2.61
CA SER A 34 2.61 15.88 2.61
C SER A 34 2.23 16.66 1.36
N GLY A 35 1.10 16.32 0.74
CA GLY A 35 0.62 16.97 -0.48
C GLY A 35 1.38 16.61 -1.77
N SER A 36 2.35 15.69 -1.75
CA SER A 36 3.11 15.31 -2.96
C SER A 36 2.34 14.48 -3.99
N GLY A 37 1.06 14.19 -3.75
CA GLY A 37 0.22 13.46 -4.71
C GLY A 37 0.15 11.94 -4.48
N LYS A 38 0.75 11.38 -3.42
CA LYS A 38 0.77 9.94 -3.11
C LYS A 38 -0.63 9.30 -3.13
N SER A 39 -1.58 9.88 -2.40
CA SER A 39 -2.95 9.34 -2.34
C SER A 39 -3.70 9.49 -3.66
N THR A 40 -3.40 10.52 -4.47
CA THR A 40 -3.98 10.68 -5.81
C THR A 40 -3.41 9.62 -6.76
N LEU A 41 -2.10 9.40 -6.71
CA LEU A 41 -1.46 8.31 -7.47
C LEU A 41 -2.04 6.95 -7.06
N LEU A 42 -2.16 6.68 -5.76
CA LEU A 42 -2.76 5.44 -5.27
C LEU A 42 -4.20 5.25 -5.78
N ARG A 43 -5.04 6.30 -5.73
CA ARG A 43 -6.40 6.23 -6.29
C ARG A 43 -6.41 5.92 -7.79
N ALA A 44 -5.46 6.47 -8.55
CA ALA A 44 -5.33 6.15 -9.97
C ALA A 44 -4.90 4.69 -10.16
N LEU A 45 -3.94 4.19 -9.39
CA LEU A 45 -3.53 2.78 -9.40
C LEU A 45 -4.71 1.85 -9.09
N LEU A 46 -5.57 2.21 -8.16
CA LEU A 46 -6.78 1.45 -7.81
C LEU A 46 -7.94 1.62 -8.80
N GLY A 47 -7.76 2.42 -9.86
CA GLY A 47 -8.82 2.72 -10.82
C GLY A 47 -9.97 3.55 -10.26
N LEU A 48 -9.79 4.19 -9.11
CA LEU A 48 -10.77 5.07 -8.47
C LEU A 48 -10.71 6.51 -9.00
N HIS A 49 -9.63 6.83 -9.71
CA HIS A 49 -9.42 8.13 -10.32
C HIS A 49 -8.85 7.94 -11.72
N PRO A 50 -9.52 8.45 -12.77
CA PRO A 50 -9.01 8.27 -14.13
C PRO A 50 -7.73 9.08 -14.33
N PRO A 51 -6.71 8.53 -15.02
CA PRO A 51 -5.53 9.29 -15.39
C PRO A 51 -5.88 10.37 -16.42
N MET A 52 -5.16 11.50 -16.36
CA MET A 52 -5.24 12.56 -17.38
C MET A 52 -4.46 12.20 -18.64
N ALA A 53 -3.34 11.44 -18.46
CA ALA A 53 -2.51 10.92 -19.54
C ALA A 53 -1.74 9.69 -19.07
N GLY A 54 -1.15 8.94 -20.00
CA GLY A 54 -0.40 7.74 -19.72
C GLY A 54 -1.26 6.51 -19.54
N GLU A 55 -0.71 5.44 -18.97
CA GLU A 55 -1.44 4.20 -18.75
C GLU A 55 -0.95 3.41 -17.53
N ILE A 56 -1.83 2.60 -16.97
CA ILE A 56 -1.56 1.68 -15.87
C ILE A 56 -1.85 0.26 -16.34
N ARG A 57 -0.84 -0.64 -16.25
CA ARG A 57 -0.96 -2.04 -16.66
C ARG A 57 -0.71 -3.00 -15.51
N TYR A 58 -1.58 -4.00 -15.39
CA TYR A 58 -1.49 -5.11 -14.44
C TYR A 58 -1.38 -6.44 -15.23
N GLY A 59 -0.25 -7.13 -15.11
CA GLY A 59 -0.01 -8.35 -15.88
C GLY A 59 -0.10 -8.17 -17.40
N GLY A 60 0.24 -6.97 -17.91
CA GLY A 60 0.12 -6.62 -19.33
C GLY A 60 -1.23 -6.05 -19.74
N GLU A 61 -2.27 -6.12 -18.90
CA GLU A 61 -3.60 -5.59 -19.17
C GLU A 61 -3.71 -4.12 -18.72
N ALA A 62 -4.17 -3.23 -19.60
CA ALA A 62 -4.39 -1.83 -19.29
C ALA A 62 -5.70 -1.65 -18.50
N LEU A 63 -5.60 -1.08 -17.27
CA LEU A 63 -6.75 -0.92 -16.37
C LEU A 63 -7.78 0.08 -16.92
N ASP A 64 -7.30 1.21 -17.41
CA ASP A 64 -8.10 2.34 -17.88
C ASP A 64 -8.83 2.07 -19.22
N ARG A 65 -8.28 1.17 -20.04
CA ARG A 65 -8.82 0.77 -21.35
C ARG A 65 -9.56 -0.56 -21.32
N ALA A 66 -9.57 -1.26 -20.19
CA ALA A 66 -10.24 -2.54 -20.05
C ALA A 66 -11.77 -2.35 -20.10
N PRO A 67 -12.52 -3.19 -20.84
CA PRO A 67 -13.96 -3.19 -20.77
C PRO A 67 -14.44 -3.59 -19.36
N PRO A 68 -15.65 -3.19 -18.92
CA PRO A 68 -16.11 -3.32 -17.54
C PRO A 68 -15.84 -4.68 -16.88
N GLY A 69 -16.21 -5.79 -17.53
CA GLY A 69 -16.00 -7.14 -16.97
C GLY A 69 -14.53 -7.53 -16.82
N ARG A 70 -13.65 -7.08 -17.71
CA ARG A 70 -12.20 -7.28 -17.58
C ARG A 70 -11.61 -6.39 -16.49
N ARG A 71 -12.06 -5.14 -16.43
CA ARG A 71 -11.64 -4.20 -15.38
C ARG A 71 -11.96 -4.76 -14.00
N ASP A 72 -13.17 -5.28 -13.79
CA ASP A 72 -13.55 -5.95 -12.53
C ASP A 72 -12.66 -7.14 -12.22
N GLY A 73 -12.29 -7.94 -13.23
CA GLY A 73 -11.34 -9.04 -13.07
C GLY A 73 -9.96 -8.58 -12.61
N ILE A 74 -9.46 -7.44 -13.10
CA ILE A 74 -8.20 -6.84 -12.64
C ILE A 74 -8.34 -6.37 -11.19
N LEU A 75 -9.42 -5.65 -10.87
CA LEU A 75 -9.63 -5.06 -9.53
C LEU A 75 -9.80 -6.12 -8.44
N ARG A 76 -10.39 -7.28 -8.74
CA ARG A 76 -10.49 -8.42 -7.79
C ARG A 76 -9.14 -9.00 -7.37
N ARG A 77 -8.07 -8.71 -8.11
CA ARG A 77 -6.71 -9.13 -7.80
C ARG A 77 -6.03 -8.19 -6.78
N PHE A 78 -6.74 -7.15 -6.33
CA PHE A 78 -6.25 -6.17 -5.38
C PHE A 78 -6.84 -6.38 -4.00
N GLY A 79 -5.98 -6.28 -2.98
CA GLY A 79 -6.38 -6.00 -1.61
C GLY A 79 -6.02 -4.56 -1.26
N VAL A 80 -6.86 -3.87 -0.52
CA VAL A 80 -6.63 -2.47 -0.17
C VAL A 80 -6.83 -2.23 1.33
N LEU A 81 -5.81 -1.68 1.97
CA LEU A 81 -5.91 -1.08 3.30
C LEU A 81 -5.81 0.43 3.16
N TYR A 82 -6.85 1.15 3.53
CA TYR A 82 -6.84 2.60 3.64
C TYR A 82 -6.33 3.06 5.01
N GLN A 83 -5.87 4.30 5.08
CA GLN A 83 -5.29 4.90 6.28
C GLN A 83 -6.15 4.75 7.55
N SER A 84 -7.47 4.88 7.45
CA SER A 84 -8.40 4.69 8.58
C SER A 84 -8.74 3.22 8.87
N GLY A 85 -8.15 2.24 8.14
CA GLY A 85 -8.58 0.83 8.18
C GLY A 85 -9.90 0.58 7.44
N ALA A 86 -10.79 1.56 7.39
CA ALA A 86 -12.08 1.59 6.69
C ALA A 86 -12.97 0.37 7.01
N LEU A 87 -12.91 -0.18 8.23
CA LEU A 87 -13.80 -1.24 8.66
C LEU A 87 -15.24 -0.72 8.80
N PHE A 88 -16.20 -1.56 8.48
CA PHE A 88 -17.61 -1.28 8.74
C PHE A 88 -17.88 -1.36 10.24
N SER A 89 -18.18 -0.23 10.86
CA SER A 89 -18.27 -0.08 12.31
C SER A 89 -19.41 -0.90 12.96
N SER A 90 -20.45 -1.21 12.19
CA SER A 90 -21.61 -2.00 12.62
C SER A 90 -21.45 -3.52 12.39
N MET A 91 -20.34 -3.94 11.81
CA MET A 91 -20.03 -5.34 11.51
C MET A 91 -18.91 -5.85 12.40
N THR A 92 -19.00 -7.10 12.82
CA THR A 92 -17.92 -7.82 13.49
C THR A 92 -16.70 -7.96 12.58
N LEU A 93 -15.56 -8.39 13.12
CA LEU A 93 -14.37 -8.63 12.31
C LEU A 93 -14.59 -9.74 11.28
N ALA A 94 -15.28 -10.82 11.67
CA ALA A 94 -15.60 -11.90 10.74
C ALA A 94 -16.47 -11.40 9.58
N GLU A 95 -17.52 -10.62 9.88
CA GLU A 95 -18.38 -10.01 8.87
C GLU A 95 -17.63 -9.03 7.97
N ASN A 96 -16.75 -8.20 8.52
CA ASN A 96 -15.89 -7.31 7.72
C ASN A 96 -15.05 -8.09 6.70
N VAL A 97 -14.46 -9.22 7.10
CA VAL A 97 -13.65 -10.07 6.20
C VAL A 97 -14.55 -10.84 5.23
N ALA A 98 -15.78 -11.17 5.61
CA ALA A 98 -16.75 -11.89 4.78
C ALA A 98 -17.24 -11.04 3.59
N VAL A 99 -17.37 -9.71 3.73
CA VAL A 99 -17.92 -8.82 2.68
C VAL A 99 -17.30 -9.06 1.29
N PRO A 100 -15.99 -9.06 1.07
CA PRO A 100 -15.43 -9.32 -0.27
C PRO A 100 -15.74 -10.74 -0.77
N LEU A 101 -15.80 -11.72 0.12
CA LEU A 101 -16.11 -13.11 -0.23
C LEU A 101 -17.55 -13.27 -0.71
N GLU A 102 -18.52 -12.66 0.00
CA GLU A 102 -19.92 -12.64 -0.36
C GLU A 102 -20.17 -11.96 -1.71
N MET A 103 -19.47 -10.85 -1.95
CA MET A 103 -19.62 -10.07 -3.18
C MET A 103 -19.01 -10.75 -4.42
N HIS A 104 -17.94 -11.55 -4.24
CA HIS A 104 -17.10 -11.95 -5.37
C HIS A 104 -16.89 -13.46 -5.50
N THR A 105 -17.49 -14.29 -4.61
CA THR A 105 -17.37 -15.75 -4.67
C THR A 105 -18.75 -16.42 -4.67
N ARG A 106 -18.75 -17.73 -4.86
CA ARG A 106 -19.95 -18.59 -4.72
C ARG A 106 -19.84 -19.50 -3.49
N LEU A 107 -19.01 -19.14 -2.52
CA LEU A 107 -18.84 -19.91 -1.30
C LEU A 107 -20.12 -19.89 -0.47
N SER A 108 -20.41 -21.00 0.20
CA SER A 108 -21.48 -21.08 1.19
C SER A 108 -21.13 -20.23 2.43
N ALA A 109 -22.13 -19.88 3.22
CA ALA A 109 -21.94 -19.12 4.46
C ALA A 109 -20.94 -19.81 5.43
N GLY A 110 -20.94 -21.15 5.49
CA GLY A 110 -20.01 -21.91 6.30
C GLY A 110 -18.56 -21.81 5.81
N GLU A 111 -18.36 -21.86 4.49
CA GLU A 111 -17.03 -21.69 3.86
C GLU A 111 -16.53 -20.26 4.04
N ILE A 112 -17.37 -19.24 3.83
CA ILE A 112 -17.05 -17.85 4.08
C ILE A 112 -16.60 -17.64 5.52
N ALA A 113 -17.35 -18.15 6.49
CA ALA A 113 -16.99 -18.07 7.91
C ALA A 113 -15.65 -18.77 8.22
N ALA A 114 -15.36 -19.90 7.56
CA ALA A 114 -14.09 -20.60 7.71
C ALA A 114 -12.92 -19.78 7.14
N VAL A 115 -13.07 -19.19 5.94
CA VAL A 115 -12.07 -18.31 5.32
C VAL A 115 -11.87 -17.06 6.17
N ALA A 116 -12.92 -16.41 6.65
CA ALA A 116 -12.82 -15.23 7.50
C ALA A 116 -12.00 -15.51 8.77
N ARG A 117 -12.28 -16.63 9.46
CA ARG A 117 -11.49 -17.05 10.63
C ARG A 117 -10.02 -17.30 10.28
N LEU A 118 -9.74 -17.95 9.14
CA LEU A 118 -8.38 -18.18 8.66
C LEU A 118 -7.64 -16.85 8.43
N LYS A 119 -8.26 -15.88 7.74
CA LYS A 119 -7.65 -14.58 7.46
C LYS A 119 -7.39 -13.77 8.74
N LEU A 120 -8.31 -13.81 9.70
CA LEU A 120 -8.12 -13.20 11.02
C LEU A 120 -6.97 -13.89 11.79
N ALA A 121 -6.88 -15.20 11.73
CA ALA A 121 -5.78 -15.94 12.36
C ALA A 121 -4.41 -15.59 11.73
N LEU A 122 -4.33 -15.41 10.39
CA LEU A 122 -3.11 -15.01 9.67
C LEU A 122 -2.55 -13.66 10.15
N VAL A 123 -3.43 -12.74 10.55
CA VAL A 123 -3.02 -11.43 11.06
C VAL A 123 -2.92 -11.39 12.60
N GLY A 124 -2.98 -12.56 13.27
CA GLY A 124 -2.86 -12.67 14.73
C GLY A 124 -4.08 -12.19 15.50
N LEU A 125 -5.28 -12.31 14.92
CA LEU A 125 -6.58 -11.94 15.52
C LEU A 125 -7.50 -13.14 15.76
N ARG A 126 -6.91 -14.34 15.95
CA ARG A 126 -7.69 -15.54 16.33
C ARG A 126 -8.41 -15.31 17.65
N GLY A 127 -9.71 -15.66 17.70
CA GLY A 127 -10.57 -15.46 18.87
C GLY A 127 -11.21 -14.08 18.96
N SER A 128 -10.93 -13.19 17.99
CA SER A 128 -11.51 -11.83 17.94
C SER A 128 -12.61 -11.70 16.88
N GLU A 129 -13.09 -12.80 16.32
CA GLU A 129 -13.99 -12.84 15.17
C GLU A 129 -15.29 -12.06 15.40
N ASN A 130 -15.80 -12.09 16.64
CA ASN A 130 -17.07 -11.49 17.03
C ASN A 130 -16.95 -10.05 17.58
N LEU A 131 -15.73 -9.51 17.68
CA LEU A 131 -15.53 -8.14 18.15
C LEU A 131 -15.92 -7.13 17.07
N LEU A 132 -16.44 -5.98 17.52
CA LEU A 132 -16.70 -4.83 16.67
C LEU A 132 -15.43 -3.97 16.56
N PRO A 133 -15.27 -3.16 15.48
CA PRO A 133 -14.11 -2.26 15.33
C PRO A 133 -13.88 -1.32 16.52
N ALA A 134 -14.94 -0.87 17.18
CA ALA A 134 -14.85 0.02 18.34
C ALA A 134 -14.21 -0.63 19.59
N GLU A 135 -14.18 -1.97 19.65
CA GLU A 135 -13.59 -2.72 20.77
C GLU A 135 -12.10 -2.99 20.59
N LEU A 136 -11.50 -2.54 19.46
CA LEU A 136 -10.15 -2.86 19.08
C LEU A 136 -9.18 -1.71 19.34
N SER A 137 -7.93 -2.05 19.66
CA SER A 137 -6.82 -1.11 19.56
C SER A 137 -6.57 -0.69 18.10
N GLY A 138 -5.92 0.45 17.87
CA GLY A 138 -5.59 0.91 16.52
C GLY A 138 -4.79 -0.12 15.70
N GLY A 139 -3.83 -0.79 16.33
CA GLY A 139 -3.08 -1.86 15.68
C GLY A 139 -3.93 -3.09 15.33
N MET A 140 -4.91 -3.45 16.17
CA MET A 140 -5.86 -4.52 15.84
C MET A 140 -6.76 -4.12 14.66
N GLN A 141 -7.23 -2.86 14.61
CA GLN A 141 -8.03 -2.37 13.49
C GLN A 141 -7.26 -2.43 12.16
N LYS A 142 -5.97 -2.03 12.17
CA LYS A 142 -5.10 -2.13 10.98
C LYS A 142 -4.93 -3.58 10.53
N ARG A 143 -4.66 -4.50 11.46
CA ARG A 143 -4.53 -5.94 11.16
C ARG A 143 -5.83 -6.53 10.63
N ALA A 144 -6.99 -6.18 11.20
CA ALA A 144 -8.29 -6.59 10.68
C ALA A 144 -8.56 -6.05 9.27
N GLY A 145 -8.17 -4.79 9.00
CA GLY A 145 -8.22 -4.21 7.67
C GLY A 145 -7.35 -4.97 6.65
N ILE A 146 -6.16 -5.43 7.07
CA ILE A 146 -5.31 -6.30 6.23
C ILE A 146 -6.00 -7.66 6.02
N ALA A 147 -6.59 -8.27 7.05
CA ALA A 147 -7.33 -9.54 6.89
C ALA A 147 -8.44 -9.43 5.86
N ARG A 148 -9.22 -8.34 5.89
CA ARG A 148 -10.25 -8.05 4.89
C ARG A 148 -9.65 -7.83 3.50
N ALA A 149 -8.57 -7.06 3.40
CA ALA A 149 -7.87 -6.84 2.13
C ALA A 149 -7.34 -8.15 1.51
N MET A 150 -6.97 -9.11 2.38
CA MET A 150 -6.47 -10.44 1.99
C MET A 150 -7.57 -11.48 1.75
N ALA A 151 -8.86 -11.14 1.90
CA ALA A 151 -9.96 -12.11 1.86
C ALA A 151 -10.00 -12.92 0.56
N LEU A 152 -9.74 -12.28 -0.58
CA LEU A 152 -9.74 -12.89 -1.92
C LEU A 152 -8.38 -13.40 -2.40
N ASP A 153 -7.38 -13.54 -1.53
CA ASP A 153 -6.00 -13.89 -1.88
C ASP A 153 -5.42 -13.03 -3.02
N PRO A 154 -5.34 -11.69 -2.81
CA PRO A 154 -4.96 -10.76 -3.86
C PRO A 154 -3.51 -10.98 -4.32
N GLU A 155 -3.25 -10.74 -5.61
CA GLU A 155 -1.89 -10.72 -6.16
C GLU A 155 -1.11 -9.47 -5.72
N ILE A 156 -1.85 -8.37 -5.49
CA ILE A 156 -1.27 -7.07 -5.11
C ILE A 156 -2.03 -6.52 -3.90
N LEU A 157 -1.28 -6.19 -2.86
CA LEU A 157 -1.79 -5.54 -1.66
C LEU A 157 -1.37 -4.07 -1.64
N PHE A 158 -2.32 -3.17 -1.71
CA PHE A 158 -2.11 -1.73 -1.58
C PHE A 158 -2.32 -1.31 -0.12
N LEU A 159 -1.32 -0.68 0.46
CA LEU A 159 -1.34 -0.22 1.85
C LEU A 159 -1.12 1.29 1.89
N ASP A 160 -2.14 2.04 2.33
CA ASP A 160 -2.08 3.48 2.49
C ASP A 160 -1.84 3.83 3.95
N GLU A 161 -0.63 4.30 4.27
CA GLU A 161 -0.18 4.70 5.62
C GLU A 161 -0.56 3.66 6.71
N PRO A 162 -0.13 2.38 6.57
CA PRO A 162 -0.60 1.31 7.44
C PRO A 162 -0.22 1.51 8.91
N SER A 163 0.96 2.07 9.19
CA SER A 163 1.49 2.31 10.55
C SER A 163 1.12 3.67 11.13
N ALA A 164 0.48 4.56 10.33
CA ALA A 164 0.13 5.90 10.80
C ALA A 164 -0.76 5.87 12.05
N GLY A 165 -0.36 6.64 13.07
CA GLY A 165 -1.06 6.75 14.34
C GLY A 165 -0.85 5.59 15.30
N LEU A 166 0.05 4.65 14.99
CA LEU A 166 0.47 3.58 15.90
C LEU A 166 1.71 4.00 16.69
N ASP A 167 1.85 3.44 17.89
CA ASP A 167 3.11 3.53 18.61
C ASP A 167 4.21 2.73 17.86
N PRO A 168 5.52 3.06 18.11
CA PRO A 168 6.61 2.44 17.36
C PRO A 168 6.67 0.91 17.45
N MET A 169 6.31 0.33 18.60
CA MET A 169 6.33 -1.13 18.77
C MET A 169 5.20 -1.80 17.98
N THR A 170 4.01 -1.21 18.01
CA THR A 170 2.85 -1.71 17.24
C THR A 170 3.07 -1.55 15.74
N GLY A 171 3.66 -0.42 15.31
CA GLY A 171 4.06 -0.20 13.91
C GLY A 171 5.06 -1.26 13.44
N ARG A 172 6.10 -1.54 14.24
CA ARG A 172 7.08 -2.59 13.94
C ARG A 172 6.45 -3.98 13.78
N ARG A 173 5.53 -4.36 14.67
CA ARG A 173 4.80 -5.64 14.55
C ARG A 173 3.95 -5.71 13.29
N LEU A 174 3.40 -4.58 12.87
CA LEU A 174 2.65 -4.50 11.60
C LEU A 174 3.57 -4.68 10.39
N ASP A 175 4.77 -4.08 10.41
CA ASP A 175 5.79 -4.28 9.38
C ASP A 175 6.22 -5.76 9.29
N GLU A 176 6.45 -6.40 10.44
CA GLU A 176 6.79 -7.83 10.51
C GLU A 176 5.67 -8.71 9.91
N LEU A 177 4.40 -8.36 10.16
CA LEU A 177 3.26 -9.03 9.52
C LEU A 177 3.27 -8.84 8.00
N ILE A 178 3.50 -7.62 7.49
CA ILE A 178 3.56 -7.34 6.06
C ILE A 178 4.67 -8.16 5.39
N LEU A 179 5.86 -8.23 6.01
CA LEU A 179 6.97 -9.08 5.55
C LEU A 179 6.59 -10.55 5.54
N ALA A 180 5.94 -11.04 6.61
CA ALA A 180 5.51 -12.44 6.69
C ALA A 180 4.50 -12.78 5.59
N LEU A 181 3.52 -11.92 5.33
CA LEU A 181 2.55 -12.10 4.24
C LEU A 181 3.24 -12.14 2.87
N ARG A 182 4.16 -11.19 2.59
CA ARG A 182 4.93 -11.19 1.35
C ARG A 182 5.75 -12.45 1.18
N ASN A 183 6.48 -12.85 2.22
CA ASN A 183 7.39 -14.00 2.15
C ASN A 183 6.64 -15.35 2.04
N SER A 184 5.52 -15.49 2.75
CA SER A 184 4.77 -16.76 2.79
C SER A 184 3.81 -16.93 1.62
N LEU A 185 3.22 -15.84 1.12
CA LEU A 185 2.18 -15.88 0.09
C LEU A 185 2.68 -15.39 -1.29
N GLY A 186 3.87 -14.82 -1.36
CA GLY A 186 4.39 -14.22 -2.60
C GLY A 186 3.61 -12.97 -3.05
N THR A 187 2.84 -12.36 -2.16
CA THR A 187 2.01 -11.19 -2.47
C THR A 187 2.89 -9.98 -2.78
N THR A 188 2.59 -9.28 -3.87
CA THR A 188 3.23 -8.00 -4.20
C THR A 188 2.63 -6.91 -3.33
N VAL A 189 3.43 -6.03 -2.76
CA VAL A 189 2.94 -4.94 -1.90
C VAL A 189 3.29 -3.59 -2.52
N VAL A 190 2.30 -2.70 -2.62
CA VAL A 190 2.50 -1.29 -2.93
C VAL A 190 2.18 -0.50 -1.68
N LEU A 191 3.20 0.07 -1.08
CA LEU A 191 3.15 0.77 0.20
C LEU A 191 3.21 2.28 -0.04
N VAL A 192 2.25 3.03 0.47
CA VAL A 192 2.31 4.49 0.58
C VAL A 192 2.59 4.81 2.02
N THR A 193 3.72 5.44 2.31
CA THR A 193 4.05 5.88 3.67
C THR A 193 5.10 6.97 3.71
N HIS A 194 5.15 7.70 4.81
CA HIS A 194 6.20 8.65 5.15
C HIS A 194 7.00 8.23 6.41
N GLU A 195 6.69 7.05 6.97
CA GLU A 195 7.37 6.50 8.14
C GLU A 195 8.70 5.85 7.73
N LEU A 196 9.83 6.50 8.09
CA LEU A 196 11.16 6.07 7.65
C LEU A 196 11.51 4.66 8.13
N ASP A 197 11.16 4.31 9.36
CA ASP A 197 11.45 2.99 9.92
C ASP A 197 10.80 1.88 9.09
N SER A 198 9.55 2.07 8.66
CA SER A 198 8.84 1.15 7.78
C SER A 198 9.45 1.15 6.37
N ILE A 199 9.81 2.32 5.83
CA ILE A 199 10.44 2.44 4.51
C ILE A 199 11.72 1.62 4.46
N PHE A 200 12.66 1.83 5.40
CA PHE A 200 13.95 1.12 5.40
C PHE A 200 13.84 -0.36 5.75
N ARG A 201 12.79 -0.76 6.48
CA ARG A 201 12.56 -2.16 6.85
C ARG A 201 11.90 -2.97 5.76
N LEU A 202 10.94 -2.38 5.05
CA LEU A 202 10.04 -3.08 4.16
C LEU A 202 10.44 -2.99 2.69
N ALA A 203 10.87 -1.82 2.22
CA ALA A 203 10.92 -1.53 0.81
C ALA A 203 12.12 -2.18 0.11
N ASP A 204 11.82 -2.94 -0.94
CA ASP A 204 12.81 -3.45 -1.88
C ASP A 204 13.18 -2.38 -2.93
N ASP A 205 12.21 -1.54 -3.33
CA ASP A 205 12.34 -0.50 -4.34
C ASP A 205 11.26 0.56 -4.12
N GLY A 206 11.36 1.71 -4.80
CA GLY A 206 10.35 2.74 -4.68
C GLY A 206 10.59 3.98 -5.52
N ILE A 207 9.67 4.93 -5.37
CA ILE A 207 9.76 6.24 -5.99
C ILE A 207 9.55 7.33 -4.94
N PHE A 208 10.19 8.48 -5.16
CA PHE A 208 9.99 9.68 -4.37
C PHE A 208 9.27 10.76 -5.20
N LEU A 209 8.10 11.19 -4.71
CA LEU A 209 7.26 12.20 -5.34
C LEU A 209 7.56 13.60 -4.78
N ASP A 210 7.75 14.57 -5.66
CA ASP A 210 7.84 15.99 -5.31
C ASP A 210 6.59 16.73 -5.79
N GLY A 211 5.78 17.21 -4.85
CA GLY A 211 4.54 17.94 -5.17
C GLY A 211 4.77 19.34 -5.75
N GLU A 212 5.92 19.98 -5.50
CA GLU A 212 6.24 21.28 -6.10
C GLU A 212 6.67 21.13 -7.56
N ARG A 213 7.44 20.09 -7.87
CA ARG A 213 7.86 19.76 -9.24
C ARG A 213 6.83 18.90 -9.98
N GLU A 214 5.77 18.47 -9.32
CA GLU A 214 4.69 17.64 -9.87
C GLU A 214 5.20 16.34 -10.52
N ARG A 215 6.28 15.74 -10.02
CA ARG A 215 6.92 14.57 -10.65
C ARG A 215 7.69 13.67 -9.68
N VAL A 216 8.13 12.53 -10.20
CA VAL A 216 9.12 11.68 -9.54
C VAL A 216 10.49 12.35 -9.61
N ILE A 217 11.17 12.47 -8.46
CA ILE A 217 12.54 13.01 -8.37
C ILE A 217 13.55 12.00 -7.85
N GLY A 218 13.11 10.80 -7.46
CA GLY A 218 13.99 9.71 -7.05
C GLY A 218 13.31 8.37 -7.34
N ALA A 219 14.08 7.38 -7.81
CA ALA A 219 13.64 6.02 -8.03
C ALA A 219 14.77 5.05 -7.66
N GLY A 220 14.44 3.95 -7.00
CA GLY A 220 15.37 2.94 -6.49
C GLY A 220 15.04 2.54 -5.07
N SER A 221 15.82 1.63 -4.51
CA SER A 221 15.66 1.24 -3.11
C SER A 221 15.94 2.43 -2.18
N PRO A 222 15.31 2.53 -1.00
CA PRO A 222 15.57 3.63 -0.05
C PRO A 222 17.05 3.77 0.30
N ARG A 223 17.78 2.66 0.38
CA ARG A 223 19.22 2.66 0.68
C ARG A 223 20.05 3.22 -0.48
N GLU A 224 19.73 2.86 -1.72
CA GLU A 224 20.36 3.41 -2.91
C GLU A 224 20.07 4.92 -3.06
N LEU A 225 18.82 5.31 -2.81
CA LEU A 225 18.43 6.71 -2.81
C LEU A 225 19.19 7.52 -1.75
N LEU A 226 19.35 6.97 -0.53
CA LEU A 226 20.13 7.63 0.52
C LEU A 226 21.62 7.74 0.15
N ALA A 227 22.21 6.71 -0.48
CA ALA A 227 23.61 6.66 -0.81
C ALA A 227 23.99 7.48 -2.06
N HIS A 228 23.10 7.56 -3.05
CA HIS A 228 23.47 8.04 -4.40
C HIS A 228 22.57 9.15 -4.95
N SER A 229 21.47 9.51 -4.28
CA SER A 229 20.62 10.60 -4.76
C SER A 229 21.37 11.92 -4.77
N ARG A 230 21.16 12.71 -5.84
CA ARG A 230 21.63 14.09 -5.95
C ARG A 230 20.54 15.11 -5.59
N GLU A 231 19.33 14.64 -5.36
CA GLU A 231 18.18 15.46 -5.00
C GLU A 231 18.16 15.72 -3.49
N GLN A 232 18.43 16.95 -3.09
CA GLN A 232 18.50 17.32 -1.67
C GLN A 232 17.20 16.98 -0.91
N LYS A 233 16.02 17.21 -1.51
CA LYS A 233 14.73 16.86 -0.91
C LYS A 233 14.59 15.37 -0.59
N VAL A 234 15.14 14.48 -1.42
CA VAL A 234 15.15 13.03 -1.17
C VAL A 234 16.03 12.72 0.04
N LEU A 235 17.21 13.31 0.09
CA LEU A 235 18.16 13.12 1.18
C LEU A 235 17.61 13.67 2.51
N ASP A 236 17.08 14.89 2.50
CA ASP A 236 16.48 15.51 3.69
C ASP A 236 15.31 14.68 4.22
N PHE A 237 14.49 14.12 3.33
CA PHE A 237 13.42 13.22 3.73
C PHE A 237 13.96 11.94 4.36
N LEU A 238 14.90 11.26 3.72
CA LEU A 238 15.43 9.97 4.18
C LEU A 238 16.31 10.09 5.43
N THR A 239 16.87 11.28 5.71
CA THR A 239 17.65 11.57 6.94
C THR A 239 16.84 12.33 8.00
N ARG A 240 15.55 12.66 7.75
CA ARG A 240 14.74 13.57 8.58
C ARG A 240 15.41 14.94 8.79
N GLY A 241 16.16 15.41 7.80
CA GLY A 241 16.89 16.68 7.89
C GLY A 241 18.12 16.65 8.80
N GLY A 242 18.56 15.43 9.21
CA GLY A 242 19.79 15.25 9.96
C GLY A 242 21.04 15.38 9.08
N ASP A 243 22.07 16.03 9.61
CA ASP A 243 23.30 16.31 8.90
C ASP A 243 23.97 15.06 8.32
N ARG A 244 24.47 15.16 7.10
CA ARG A 244 25.31 14.16 6.41
C ARG A 244 26.61 13.83 7.15
N ALA A 245 27.00 14.62 8.15
CA ALA A 245 28.27 14.51 8.84
C ALA A 245 28.49 13.19 9.58
N SER A 246 27.42 12.45 9.93
CA SER A 246 27.54 11.18 10.65
C SER A 246 27.74 9.95 9.77
N THR A 247 27.64 10.05 8.45
CA THR A 247 27.73 8.88 7.53
C THR A 247 29.13 8.75 6.90
N GLU A 248 29.96 9.77 6.96
CA GLU A 248 31.34 9.71 6.43
C GLU A 248 32.35 9.14 7.44
N GLU A 249 32.08 9.26 8.74
CA GLU A 249 32.98 8.72 9.79
C GLU A 249 33.00 7.19 9.91
N THR A 250 32.08 6.47 9.28
CA THR A 250 32.05 4.99 9.30
C THR A 250 32.80 4.36 8.11
N ARG A 251 33.45 5.17 7.25
CA ARG A 251 34.23 4.70 6.07
C ARG A 251 35.71 5.04 6.13
N ALA A 252 36.25 5.43 7.29
CA ALA A 252 37.69 5.62 7.48
C ALA A 252 38.31 4.42 8.22
#